data_a35654096ec5f23324835e7949b7ee78
#
_entry.id   a35654096ec5f23324835e7949b7ee78
#
_cell.length_a   1.000
_cell.length_b   1.000
_cell.length_c   1.000
_cell.angle_alpha   90.00
_cell.angle_beta   90.00
_cell.angle_gamma   90.00
#
_symmetry.space_group_name_H-M   'P 1'
#
loop_
_entity.id
_entity.type
_entity.pdbx_description
1 polymer ?
#
loop_
_entity_poly.entity_id
_entity_poly.type
_entity_poly.pdbx_seq_one_letter_code
_entity_poly.pdbx_strand_id
1 'polypeptide(L)'
;MTFPSNAHTHSRWCDGANAIPAMVEAARALGFVSLGFSGHAWQGFDPDYSMAPDVQAGYFAELRALQAAPEPGFPRLWAGLELDALAHPDCRRAACAEADYLIGSAHYLCESYGGTSVAVDGDPVLLRRYVDEVYHGDGLAMACDYFAIEVNALLRDRPQIIGHFDLLRKYAASLSLFDEADPAYRRLALSALERAFPCGGVLEINTGGMARGYLTTPYPTLELLCAWRELGG
;
A
#
# COMPACT_ATOMS: atom_id res chain seq x y z
N MET A 1 16.86 -21.89 6.54
CA MET A 1 17.19 -21.11 5.32
C MET A 1 16.11 -20.07 5.16
N THR A 2 16.48 -18.80 5.05
CA THR A 2 15.54 -17.73 4.68
C THR A 2 15.47 -17.69 3.15
N PHE A 3 14.28 -17.66 2.59
CA PHE A 3 14.07 -17.47 1.16
C PHE A 3 13.59 -16.03 0.96
N PRO A 4 14.48 -15.07 0.73
CA PRO A 4 14.07 -13.68 0.60
C PRO A 4 13.14 -13.52 -0.59
N SER A 5 12.02 -12.85 -0.35
CA SER A 5 11.03 -12.49 -1.35
C SER A 5 10.45 -11.13 -1.02
N ASN A 6 10.00 -10.40 -2.03
CA ASN A 6 9.29 -9.15 -1.85
C ASN A 6 8.17 -9.09 -2.88
N ALA A 7 6.95 -8.76 -2.45
CA ALA A 7 5.80 -8.60 -3.32
C ALA A 7 5.39 -7.13 -3.51
N HIS A 8 5.95 -6.20 -2.72
CA HIS A 8 5.62 -4.79 -2.77
C HIS A 8 6.81 -3.96 -3.26
N THR A 9 6.93 -3.84 -4.57
CA THR A 9 8.08 -3.20 -5.22
C THR A 9 7.60 -2.30 -6.37
N HIS A 10 8.02 -1.04 -6.35
CA HIS A 10 7.70 -0.04 -7.37
C HIS A 10 8.87 0.17 -8.32
N SER A 11 8.58 0.55 -9.55
CA SER A 11 9.56 0.80 -10.60
C SER A 11 9.32 2.17 -11.26
N ARG A 12 10.14 2.52 -12.25
CA ARG A 12 9.97 3.76 -13.02
C ARG A 12 8.66 3.84 -13.81
N TRP A 13 7.87 2.78 -13.85
CA TRP A 13 6.55 2.81 -14.45
C TRP A 13 5.55 3.64 -13.64
N CYS A 14 5.79 3.77 -12.33
CA CYS A 14 5.05 4.67 -11.44
C CYS A 14 6.04 5.59 -10.68
N ASP A 15 6.05 5.57 -9.38
CA ASP A 15 6.85 6.42 -8.50
C ASP A 15 8.21 5.84 -8.09
N GLY A 16 8.56 4.63 -8.54
CA GLY A 16 9.83 3.98 -8.21
C GLY A 16 11.03 4.56 -8.97
N ALA A 17 12.21 4.51 -8.35
CA ALA A 17 13.42 5.12 -8.89
C ALA A 17 14.11 4.31 -10.00
N ASN A 18 13.92 2.99 -10.06
CA ASN A 18 14.70 2.08 -10.88
C ASN A 18 13.84 1.35 -11.93
N ALA A 19 14.49 0.98 -13.04
CA ALA A 19 13.88 0.14 -14.07
C ALA A 19 13.77 -1.32 -13.56
N ILE A 20 12.73 -2.03 -14.02
CA ILE A 20 12.47 -3.44 -13.66
C ILE A 20 13.69 -4.34 -13.82
N PRO A 21 14.43 -4.34 -14.96
CA PRO A 21 15.59 -5.22 -15.14
C PRO A 21 16.70 -4.98 -14.09
N ALA A 22 16.96 -3.71 -13.73
CA ALA A 22 17.99 -3.39 -12.74
C ALA A 22 17.60 -3.90 -11.35
N MET A 23 16.31 -3.88 -11.02
CA MET A 23 15.79 -4.38 -9.74
C MET A 23 15.82 -5.92 -9.69
N VAL A 24 15.53 -6.58 -10.80
CA VAL A 24 15.64 -8.04 -10.94
C VAL A 24 17.10 -8.49 -10.73
N GLU A 25 18.07 -7.80 -11.34
CA GLU A 25 19.49 -8.08 -11.12
C GLU A 25 19.92 -7.89 -9.65
N ALA A 26 19.47 -6.80 -9.03
CA ALA A 26 19.74 -6.56 -7.61
C ALA A 26 19.15 -7.67 -6.72
N ALA A 27 17.91 -8.08 -6.99
CA ALA A 27 17.26 -9.18 -6.27
C ALA A 27 17.98 -10.52 -6.48
N ARG A 28 18.46 -10.81 -7.70
CA ARG A 28 19.30 -11.97 -8.01
C ARG A 28 20.59 -11.96 -7.19
N ALA A 29 21.29 -10.82 -7.19
CA ALA A 29 22.55 -10.66 -6.45
C ALA A 29 22.37 -10.85 -4.93
N LEU A 30 21.19 -10.52 -4.39
CA LEU A 30 20.81 -10.71 -3.00
C LEU A 30 20.22 -12.10 -2.70
N GLY A 31 20.13 -12.98 -3.70
CA GLY A 31 19.63 -14.34 -3.54
C GLY A 31 18.11 -14.44 -3.32
N PHE A 32 17.35 -13.49 -3.84
CA PHE A 32 15.87 -13.54 -3.80
C PHE A 32 15.37 -14.74 -4.60
N VAL A 33 14.37 -15.43 -4.07
CA VAL A 33 13.68 -16.54 -4.77
C VAL A 33 12.45 -16.09 -5.53
N SER A 34 11.83 -14.98 -5.11
CA SER A 34 10.73 -14.34 -5.85
C SER A 34 10.73 -12.83 -5.66
N LEU A 35 10.27 -12.12 -6.69
CA LEU A 35 10.12 -10.67 -6.69
C LEU A 35 8.81 -10.31 -7.39
N GLY A 36 7.93 -9.60 -6.71
CA GLY A 36 6.71 -9.04 -7.25
C GLY A 36 6.87 -7.56 -7.49
N PHE A 37 6.40 -7.09 -8.63
CA PHE A 37 6.23 -5.68 -8.92
C PHE A 37 4.76 -5.32 -8.74
N SER A 38 4.49 -4.23 -8.03
CA SER A 38 3.15 -3.80 -7.64
C SER A 38 3.00 -2.29 -7.77
N GLY A 39 3.36 -1.75 -8.94
CA GLY A 39 3.19 -0.31 -9.19
C GLY A 39 1.74 0.13 -8.97
N HIS A 40 1.55 1.42 -8.67
CA HIS A 40 0.23 1.99 -8.40
C HIS A 40 -0.71 1.86 -9.60
N ALA A 41 -1.87 1.24 -9.38
CA ALA A 41 -2.94 1.20 -10.34
C ALA A 41 -3.50 2.61 -10.62
N TRP A 42 -4.06 2.82 -11.79
CA TRP A 42 -4.53 4.14 -12.22
C TRP A 42 -5.51 4.80 -11.24
N GLN A 43 -5.21 6.06 -10.94
CA GLN A 43 -5.99 6.94 -10.08
C GLN A 43 -6.25 8.25 -10.85
N GLY A 44 -7.45 8.44 -11.38
CA GLY A 44 -7.77 9.62 -12.18
C GLY A 44 -7.69 10.95 -11.44
N PHE A 45 -7.75 10.95 -10.10
CA PHE A 45 -7.62 12.13 -9.26
C PHE A 45 -6.17 12.42 -8.82
N ASP A 46 -5.22 11.48 -9.07
CA ASP A 46 -3.79 11.66 -8.83
C ASP A 46 -2.97 10.99 -9.95
N PRO A 47 -2.97 11.61 -11.15
CA PRO A 47 -2.37 11.02 -12.33
C PRO A 47 -0.83 10.97 -12.31
N ASP A 48 -0.19 11.83 -11.50
CA ASP A 48 1.27 11.91 -11.44
C ASP A 48 1.88 10.77 -10.59
N TYR A 49 1.06 10.16 -9.74
CA TYR A 49 1.45 9.12 -8.82
C TYR A 49 1.20 7.71 -9.37
N SER A 50 0.22 7.55 -10.24
CA SER A 50 -0.32 6.27 -10.70
C SER A 50 -0.08 6.05 -12.19
N MET A 51 -0.09 4.79 -12.62
CA MET A 51 0.10 4.42 -14.01
C MET A 51 -1.17 4.66 -14.82
N ALA A 52 -1.15 5.61 -15.78
CA ALA A 52 -2.22 5.76 -16.76
C ALA A 52 -2.45 4.43 -17.53
N PRO A 53 -3.64 4.18 -18.09
CA PRO A 53 -3.97 2.89 -18.70
C PRO A 53 -3.00 2.40 -19.80
N ASP A 54 -2.48 3.30 -20.63
CA ASP A 54 -1.46 3.00 -21.64
C ASP A 54 -0.10 2.72 -21.02
N VAL A 55 0.28 3.44 -19.96
CA VAL A 55 1.50 3.20 -19.18
C VAL A 55 1.42 1.84 -18.47
N GLN A 56 0.26 1.51 -17.87
CA GLN A 56 0.01 0.22 -17.23
C GLN A 56 0.12 -0.94 -18.21
N ALA A 57 -0.38 -0.78 -19.44
CA ALA A 57 -0.21 -1.79 -20.49
C ALA A 57 1.27 -2.04 -20.83
N GLY A 58 2.10 -1.00 -20.91
CA GLY A 58 3.55 -1.12 -21.09
C GLY A 58 4.25 -1.82 -19.93
N TYR A 59 3.87 -1.49 -18.70
CA TYR A 59 4.34 -2.14 -17.47
C TYR A 59 4.09 -3.66 -17.50
N PHE A 60 2.86 -4.08 -17.78
CA PHE A 60 2.55 -5.50 -17.88
C PHE A 60 3.28 -6.18 -19.06
N ALA A 61 3.38 -5.51 -20.21
CA ALA A 61 4.11 -6.07 -21.36
C ALA A 61 5.57 -6.35 -21.02
N GLU A 62 6.28 -5.45 -20.33
CA GLU A 62 7.66 -5.67 -19.89
C GLU A 62 7.75 -6.84 -18.92
N LEU A 63 6.89 -6.89 -17.89
CA LEU A 63 6.90 -7.98 -16.90
C LEU A 63 6.57 -9.33 -17.53
N ARG A 64 5.57 -9.41 -18.41
CA ARG A 64 5.20 -10.64 -19.11
C ARG A 64 6.32 -11.15 -20.03
N ALA A 65 7.06 -10.24 -20.69
CA ALA A 65 8.23 -10.61 -21.47
C ALA A 65 9.34 -11.23 -20.59
N LEU A 66 9.63 -10.64 -19.43
CA LEU A 66 10.60 -11.17 -18.49
C LEU A 66 10.16 -12.52 -17.87
N GLN A 67 8.88 -12.67 -17.56
CA GLN A 67 8.31 -13.94 -17.09
C GLN A 67 8.40 -15.05 -18.13
N ALA A 68 8.23 -14.73 -19.42
CA ALA A 68 8.25 -15.69 -20.53
C ALA A 68 9.68 -16.17 -20.87
N ALA A 69 10.71 -15.40 -20.54
CA ALA A 69 12.10 -15.70 -20.82
C ALA A 69 12.97 -15.62 -19.53
N PRO A 70 12.72 -16.51 -18.55
CA PRO A 70 13.44 -16.45 -17.28
C PRO A 70 14.92 -16.84 -17.49
N GLU A 71 15.82 -16.00 -16.99
CA GLU A 71 17.24 -16.30 -16.98
C GLU A 71 17.63 -17.19 -15.79
N PRO A 72 18.65 -18.07 -15.92
CA PRO A 72 19.11 -18.89 -14.84
C PRO A 72 19.54 -18.07 -13.61
N GLY A 73 19.01 -18.40 -12.43
CA GLY A 73 19.32 -17.72 -11.18
C GLY A 73 18.52 -16.45 -10.92
N PHE A 74 17.62 -16.06 -11.80
CA PHE A 74 16.68 -14.97 -11.54
C PHE A 74 15.58 -15.41 -10.56
N PRO A 75 15.08 -14.48 -9.72
CA PRO A 75 13.92 -14.76 -8.91
C PRO A 75 12.68 -15.01 -9.79
N ARG A 76 11.74 -15.78 -9.29
CA ARG A 76 10.42 -15.85 -9.93
C ARG A 76 9.77 -14.48 -9.88
N LEU A 77 9.36 -13.97 -11.04
CA LEU A 77 8.72 -12.66 -11.14
C LEU A 77 7.19 -12.76 -11.08
N TRP A 78 6.57 -11.76 -10.48
CA TRP A 78 5.13 -11.60 -10.38
C TRP A 78 4.73 -10.18 -10.80
N ALA A 79 3.72 -10.09 -11.65
CA ALA A 79 3.18 -8.82 -12.14
C ALA A 79 1.92 -8.46 -11.37
N GLY A 80 2.07 -7.70 -10.30
CA GLY A 80 0.98 -7.22 -9.46
C GLY A 80 0.66 -5.74 -9.69
N LEU A 81 -0.32 -5.26 -8.95
CA LEU A 81 -0.66 -3.84 -8.82
C LEU A 81 -0.99 -3.53 -7.37
N GLU A 82 -0.63 -2.33 -6.94
CA GLU A 82 -1.16 -1.73 -5.72
C GLU A 82 -2.41 -0.94 -6.05
N LEU A 83 -3.54 -1.41 -5.50
CA LEU A 83 -4.87 -0.86 -5.74
C LEU A 83 -5.30 -0.01 -4.55
N ASP A 84 -5.52 1.27 -4.79
CA ASP A 84 -5.98 2.19 -3.75
C ASP A 84 -7.46 1.98 -3.41
N ALA A 85 -7.80 2.26 -2.16
CA ALA A 85 -9.15 2.16 -1.61
C ALA A 85 -10.19 3.02 -2.35
N LEU A 86 -9.77 4.18 -2.87
CA LEU A 86 -10.60 5.12 -3.61
C LEU A 86 -10.56 4.91 -5.14
N ALA A 87 -9.88 3.87 -5.64
CA ALA A 87 -9.81 3.60 -7.07
C ALA A 87 -11.19 3.47 -7.72
N HIS A 88 -11.36 4.11 -8.91
CA HIS A 88 -12.61 4.04 -9.67
C HIS A 88 -12.98 2.58 -10.03
N PRO A 89 -14.27 2.21 -10.08
CA PRO A 89 -14.70 0.84 -10.41
C PRO A 89 -14.12 0.26 -11.70
N ASP A 90 -13.93 1.09 -12.74
CA ASP A 90 -13.36 0.64 -14.01
C ASP A 90 -11.87 0.29 -13.87
N CYS A 91 -11.12 1.10 -13.12
CA CYS A 91 -9.71 0.86 -12.83
C CYS A 91 -9.52 -0.42 -12.02
N ARG A 92 -10.39 -0.66 -11.03
CA ARG A 92 -10.40 -1.91 -10.25
C ARG A 92 -10.65 -3.14 -11.11
N ARG A 93 -11.62 -3.07 -12.02
CA ARG A 93 -11.91 -4.19 -12.94
C ARG A 93 -10.73 -4.49 -13.86
N ALA A 94 -10.08 -3.47 -14.40
CA ALA A 94 -8.89 -3.62 -15.24
C ALA A 94 -7.74 -4.24 -14.44
N ALA A 95 -7.46 -3.74 -13.24
CA ALA A 95 -6.42 -4.28 -12.35
C ALA A 95 -6.65 -5.76 -12.02
N CYS A 96 -7.88 -6.14 -11.66
CA CYS A 96 -8.23 -7.55 -11.39
C CYS A 96 -8.07 -8.47 -12.61
N ALA A 97 -8.21 -7.95 -13.82
CA ALA A 97 -8.14 -8.77 -15.03
C ALA A 97 -6.68 -9.04 -15.48
N GLU A 98 -5.75 -8.16 -15.17
CA GLU A 98 -4.38 -8.19 -15.72
C GLU A 98 -3.32 -8.66 -14.71
N ALA A 99 -3.51 -8.37 -13.42
CA ALA A 99 -2.53 -8.64 -12.39
C ALA A 99 -2.50 -10.10 -11.94
N ASP A 100 -1.29 -10.61 -11.61
CA ASP A 100 -1.12 -11.91 -10.96
C ASP A 100 -1.60 -11.86 -9.49
N TYR A 101 -1.53 -10.70 -8.86
CA TYR A 101 -2.01 -10.40 -7.50
C TYR A 101 -2.26 -8.91 -7.34
N LEU A 102 -3.05 -8.57 -6.33
CA LEU A 102 -3.31 -7.20 -5.92
C LEU A 102 -2.85 -7.00 -4.48
N ILE A 103 -2.26 -5.83 -4.24
CA ILE A 103 -2.09 -5.25 -2.90
C ILE A 103 -3.21 -4.24 -2.73
N GLY A 104 -4.04 -4.39 -1.71
CA GLY A 104 -5.06 -3.40 -1.35
C GLY A 104 -4.50 -2.44 -0.31
N SER A 105 -4.55 -1.15 -0.59
CA SER A 105 -3.99 -0.10 0.26
C SER A 105 -4.91 1.11 0.33
N ALA A 106 -4.88 1.84 1.43
CA ALA A 106 -5.50 3.15 1.54
C ALA A 106 -4.40 4.22 1.68
N HIS A 107 -4.31 5.10 0.69
CA HIS A 107 -3.41 6.25 0.75
C HIS A 107 -4.18 7.54 0.99
N TYR A 108 -5.42 7.64 0.52
CA TYR A 108 -6.16 8.89 0.47
C TYR A 108 -7.35 8.92 1.43
N LEU A 109 -7.53 10.08 2.06
CA LEU A 109 -8.73 10.41 2.84
C LEU A 109 -9.85 10.96 1.96
N CYS A 110 -9.49 11.63 0.86
CA CYS A 110 -10.45 12.10 -0.14
C CYS A 110 -9.78 12.33 -1.49
N GLU A 111 -10.60 12.28 -2.55
CA GLU A 111 -10.17 12.52 -3.93
C GLU A 111 -9.96 14.00 -4.24
N SER A 112 -10.66 14.91 -3.55
CA SER A 112 -10.56 16.33 -3.80
C SER A 112 -10.91 17.18 -2.57
N TYR A 113 -9.94 17.97 -2.15
CA TYR A 113 -10.08 19.02 -1.15
C TYR A 113 -9.39 20.29 -1.69
N GLY A 114 -10.21 21.29 -2.05
CA GLY A 114 -9.69 22.48 -2.74
C GLY A 114 -9.06 22.20 -4.11
N GLY A 115 -9.45 21.12 -4.79
CA GLY A 115 -8.94 20.71 -6.10
C GLY A 115 -7.73 19.75 -6.04
N THR A 116 -7.33 19.28 -4.87
CA THR A 116 -6.19 18.36 -4.67
C THR A 116 -6.60 17.17 -3.82
N SER A 117 -6.13 15.97 -4.13
CA SER A 117 -6.30 14.78 -3.28
C SER A 117 -5.56 14.92 -1.95
N VAL A 118 -6.05 14.29 -0.89
CA VAL A 118 -5.40 14.30 0.43
C VAL A 118 -4.94 12.90 0.78
N ALA A 119 -3.64 12.67 0.65
CA ALA A 119 -2.99 11.43 1.06
C ALA A 119 -2.47 11.52 2.50
N VAL A 120 -2.58 10.43 3.26
CA VAL A 120 -2.06 10.33 4.64
C VAL A 120 -0.53 10.31 4.68
N ASP A 121 0.09 9.98 3.57
CA ASP A 121 1.54 9.85 3.43
C ASP A 121 2.16 10.82 2.41
N GLY A 122 1.36 11.71 1.83
CA GLY A 122 1.75 12.73 0.85
C GLY A 122 2.32 14.01 1.49
N ASP A 123 1.76 15.18 1.13
CA ASP A 123 2.17 16.48 1.68
C ASP A 123 1.71 16.65 3.14
N PRO A 124 2.62 16.70 4.12
CA PRO A 124 2.27 16.82 5.52
C PRO A 124 1.59 18.16 5.87
N VAL A 125 1.88 19.23 5.12
CA VAL A 125 1.25 20.55 5.34
C VAL A 125 -0.23 20.49 4.92
N LEU A 126 -0.51 19.88 3.77
CA LEU A 126 -1.87 19.67 3.29
C LEU A 126 -2.65 18.75 4.23
N LEU A 127 -2.04 17.64 4.66
CA LEU A 127 -2.67 16.71 5.60
C LEU A 127 -3.03 17.41 6.93
N ARG A 128 -2.10 18.18 7.51
CA ARG A 128 -2.35 18.91 8.76
C ARG A 128 -3.51 19.89 8.60
N ARG A 129 -3.50 20.70 7.51
CA ARG A 129 -4.58 21.63 7.21
C ARG A 129 -5.93 20.91 7.05
N TYR A 130 -5.94 19.79 6.33
CA TYR A 130 -7.16 19.00 6.15
C TYR A 130 -7.72 18.52 7.49
N VAL A 131 -6.86 18.00 8.38
CA VAL A 131 -7.28 17.56 9.72
C VAL A 131 -7.83 18.73 10.55
N ASP A 132 -7.19 19.90 10.48
CA ASP A 132 -7.67 21.07 11.21
C ASP A 132 -9.05 21.56 10.71
N GLU A 133 -9.25 21.62 9.41
CA GLU A 133 -10.46 22.19 8.82
C GLU A 133 -11.64 21.20 8.77
N VAL A 134 -11.37 19.90 8.51
CA VAL A 134 -12.42 18.89 8.34
C VAL A 134 -12.73 18.16 9.64
N TYR A 135 -11.71 17.84 10.42
CA TYR A 135 -11.86 17.11 11.69
C TYR A 135 -11.66 18.01 12.92
N HIS A 136 -11.58 19.34 12.75
CA HIS A 136 -11.38 20.29 13.86
C HIS A 136 -10.16 19.98 14.72
N GLY A 137 -9.11 19.44 14.11
CA GLY A 137 -7.88 19.00 14.78
C GLY A 137 -7.96 17.62 15.43
N ASP A 138 -9.09 16.91 15.33
CA ASP A 138 -9.27 15.57 15.90
C ASP A 138 -8.65 14.49 14.99
N GLY A 139 -7.40 14.12 15.28
CA GLY A 139 -6.69 13.08 14.54
C GLY A 139 -7.25 11.66 14.77
N LEU A 140 -7.97 11.40 15.88
CA LEU A 140 -8.63 10.10 16.07
C LEU A 140 -9.89 9.97 15.21
N ALA A 141 -10.63 11.06 15.00
CA ALA A 141 -11.73 11.07 14.03
C ALA A 141 -11.22 10.83 12.61
N MET A 142 -10.10 11.47 12.20
CA MET A 142 -9.44 11.20 10.94
C MET A 142 -9.01 9.73 10.82
N ALA A 143 -8.41 9.15 11.87
CA ALA A 143 -8.01 7.75 11.88
C ALA A 143 -9.21 6.80 11.75
N CYS A 144 -10.36 7.14 12.35
CA CYS A 144 -11.60 6.39 12.21
C CYS A 144 -12.05 6.31 10.74
N ASP A 145 -12.06 7.44 10.04
CA ASP A 145 -12.46 7.50 8.63
C ASP A 145 -11.44 6.77 7.74
N TYR A 146 -10.13 6.93 7.99
CA TYR A 146 -9.10 6.19 7.28
C TYR A 146 -9.33 4.69 7.35
N PHE A 147 -9.48 4.12 8.55
CA PHE A 147 -9.72 2.69 8.69
C PHE A 147 -11.07 2.25 8.12
N ALA A 148 -12.09 3.11 8.13
CA ALA A 148 -13.37 2.79 7.49
C ALA A 148 -13.22 2.70 5.95
N ILE A 149 -12.47 3.62 5.34
CA ILE A 149 -12.15 3.61 3.90
C ILE A 149 -11.40 2.30 3.56
N GLU A 150 -10.34 2.00 4.28
CA GLU A 150 -9.50 0.83 4.03
C GLU A 150 -10.27 -0.49 4.20
N VAL A 151 -10.95 -0.70 5.33
CA VAL A 151 -11.73 -1.92 5.59
C VAL A 151 -12.80 -2.14 4.53
N ASN A 152 -13.53 -1.09 4.15
CA ASN A 152 -14.56 -1.19 3.12
C ASN A 152 -13.98 -1.60 1.76
N ALA A 153 -12.81 -1.06 1.41
CA ALA A 153 -12.12 -1.42 0.18
C ALA A 153 -11.61 -2.87 0.22
N LEU A 154 -10.96 -3.28 1.31
CA LEU A 154 -10.46 -4.65 1.48
C LEU A 154 -11.58 -5.70 1.39
N LEU A 155 -12.73 -5.46 2.00
CA LEU A 155 -13.88 -6.36 1.94
C LEU A 155 -14.52 -6.41 0.56
N ARG A 156 -14.51 -5.30 -0.17
CA ARG A 156 -15.05 -5.18 -1.53
C ARG A 156 -14.15 -5.87 -2.55
N ASP A 157 -12.84 -5.57 -2.51
CA ASP A 157 -11.89 -5.91 -3.57
C ASP A 157 -11.16 -7.25 -3.31
N ARG A 158 -11.12 -7.70 -2.05
CA ARG A 158 -10.49 -8.95 -1.61
C ARG A 158 -9.10 -9.17 -2.21
N PRO A 159 -8.15 -8.23 -2.01
CA PRO A 159 -6.81 -8.36 -2.54
C PRO A 159 -6.08 -9.55 -1.91
N GLN A 160 -5.07 -10.08 -2.59
CA GLN A 160 -4.22 -11.16 -2.05
C GLN A 160 -3.33 -10.67 -0.92
N ILE A 161 -2.96 -9.39 -0.93
CA ILE A 161 -2.11 -8.78 0.09
C ILE A 161 -2.79 -7.51 0.60
N ILE A 162 -2.79 -7.34 1.92
CA ILE A 162 -3.18 -6.09 2.59
C ILE A 162 -1.89 -5.29 2.77
N GLY A 163 -1.76 -4.18 2.08
CA GLY A 163 -0.61 -3.28 2.17
C GLY A 163 -0.63 -2.49 3.47
N HIS A 164 0.53 -2.07 3.95
CA HIS A 164 0.78 -1.15 5.09
C HIS A 164 -0.46 -0.63 5.84
N PHE A 165 -1.25 -1.51 6.42
CA PHE A 165 -2.60 -1.32 6.98
C PHE A 165 -2.79 -0.06 7.85
N ASP A 166 -1.76 0.38 8.58
CA ASP A 166 -1.79 1.57 9.42
C ASP A 166 -0.86 2.70 8.91
N LEU A 167 -0.83 2.92 7.59
CA LEU A 167 0.01 3.92 6.90
C LEU A 167 -0.16 5.34 7.45
N LEU A 168 -1.36 5.69 7.93
CA LEU A 168 -1.67 7.00 8.57
C LEU A 168 -0.71 7.35 9.72
N ARG A 169 0.04 6.40 10.25
CA ARG A 169 1.05 6.60 11.30
C ARG A 169 2.27 7.40 10.81
N LYS A 170 2.51 7.46 9.49
CA LYS A 170 3.70 8.09 8.92
C LYS A 170 3.99 9.47 9.50
N TYR A 171 2.97 10.29 9.65
CA TYR A 171 3.08 11.64 10.18
C TYR A 171 2.38 11.86 11.53
N ALA A 172 1.87 10.81 12.17
CA ALA A 172 1.09 10.93 13.40
C ALA A 172 1.84 11.72 14.49
N ALA A 173 3.07 11.34 14.79
CA ALA A 173 3.88 12.00 15.81
C ALA A 173 4.38 13.39 15.34
N SER A 174 4.93 13.51 14.12
CA SER A 174 5.52 14.76 13.63
C SER A 174 4.50 15.88 13.45
N LEU A 175 3.27 15.55 13.13
CA LEU A 175 2.16 16.49 13.00
C LEU A 175 1.26 16.55 14.27
N SER A 176 1.60 15.79 15.31
CA SER A 176 0.77 15.69 16.52
C SER A 176 -0.70 15.38 16.21
N LEU A 177 -0.94 14.40 15.33
CA LEU A 177 -2.31 14.00 14.95
C LEU A 177 -2.97 13.15 16.04
N PHE A 178 -2.26 12.14 16.49
CA PHE A 178 -2.66 11.24 17.59
C PHE A 178 -1.43 10.57 18.19
N ASP A 179 -1.58 10.00 19.38
CA ASP A 179 -0.58 9.15 20.02
C ASP A 179 -0.90 7.68 19.71
N GLU A 180 0.05 6.96 19.09
CA GLU A 180 -0.07 5.53 18.81
C GLU A 180 -0.23 4.68 20.08
N ALA A 181 0.25 5.17 21.23
CA ALA A 181 0.08 4.52 22.53
C ALA A 181 -1.30 4.76 23.17
N ASP A 182 -2.08 5.70 22.65
CA ASP A 182 -3.42 5.99 23.16
C ASP A 182 -4.31 4.74 23.06
N PRO A 183 -4.92 4.29 24.18
CA PRO A 183 -5.85 3.16 24.15
C PRO A 183 -7.04 3.35 23.20
N ALA A 184 -7.44 4.59 22.88
CA ALA A 184 -8.50 4.85 21.91
C ALA A 184 -8.05 4.53 20.48
N TYR A 185 -6.84 4.98 20.08
CA TYR A 185 -6.27 4.63 18.79
C TYR A 185 -6.06 3.12 18.64
N ARG A 186 -5.47 2.47 19.66
CA ARG A 186 -5.21 1.02 19.64
C ARG A 186 -6.49 0.20 19.47
N ARG A 187 -7.55 0.53 20.22
CA ARG A 187 -8.86 -0.12 20.05
C ARG A 187 -9.44 0.09 18.67
N LEU A 188 -9.31 1.30 18.12
CA LEU A 188 -9.77 1.62 16.76
C LEU A 188 -9.06 0.77 15.72
N ALA A 189 -7.72 0.73 15.76
CA ALA A 189 -6.90 -0.04 14.80
C ALA A 189 -7.15 -1.55 14.91
N LEU A 190 -7.24 -2.10 16.14
CA LEU A 190 -7.56 -3.52 16.35
C LEU A 190 -8.96 -3.87 15.82
N SER A 191 -9.97 -3.06 16.13
CA SER A 191 -11.33 -3.28 15.63
C SER A 191 -11.40 -3.20 14.10
N ALA A 192 -10.65 -2.31 13.49
CA ALA A 192 -10.56 -2.22 12.03
C ALA A 192 -9.92 -3.47 11.44
N LEU A 193 -8.83 -3.97 12.05
CA LEU A 193 -8.14 -5.18 11.61
C LEU A 193 -9.04 -6.42 11.70
N GLU A 194 -9.78 -6.58 12.81
CA GLU A 194 -10.76 -7.67 12.97
C GLU A 194 -11.85 -7.62 11.90
N ARG A 195 -12.34 -6.43 11.56
CA ARG A 195 -13.33 -6.22 10.51
C ARG A 195 -12.77 -6.49 9.12
N ALA A 196 -11.49 -6.24 8.88
CA ALA A 196 -10.83 -6.53 7.60
C ALA A 196 -10.55 -8.02 7.39
N PHE A 197 -10.40 -8.81 8.47
CA PHE A 197 -10.02 -10.22 8.42
C PHE A 197 -10.82 -11.07 7.41
N PRO A 198 -12.14 -10.92 7.23
CA PRO A 198 -12.91 -11.68 6.24
C PRO A 198 -12.53 -11.40 4.78
N CYS A 199 -11.69 -10.41 4.46
CA CYS A 199 -11.20 -10.21 3.09
C CYS A 199 -10.34 -11.39 2.61
N GLY A 200 -9.65 -12.10 3.55
CA GLY A 200 -8.88 -13.31 3.27
C GLY A 200 -7.48 -13.05 2.69
N GLY A 201 -7.02 -11.79 2.69
CA GLY A 201 -5.67 -11.43 2.23
C GLY A 201 -4.57 -11.79 3.24
N VAL A 202 -3.32 -11.74 2.80
CA VAL A 202 -2.12 -11.81 3.66
C VAL A 202 -1.76 -10.41 4.14
N LEU A 203 -1.53 -10.22 5.43
CA LEU A 203 -1.12 -8.93 5.97
C LEU A 203 0.38 -8.70 5.71
N GLU A 204 0.71 -7.61 5.04
CA GLU A 204 2.10 -7.21 4.75
C GLU A 204 2.83 -6.78 6.02
N ILE A 205 4.13 -7.04 6.10
CA ILE A 205 5.05 -6.38 7.03
C ILE A 205 5.87 -5.38 6.20
N ASN A 206 5.45 -4.11 6.19
CA ASN A 206 6.11 -3.07 5.41
C ASN A 206 7.12 -2.28 6.24
N THR A 207 8.38 -2.29 5.82
CA THR A 207 9.47 -1.56 6.49
C THR A 207 9.86 -0.26 5.81
N GLY A 208 9.10 0.19 4.81
CA GLY A 208 9.39 1.40 4.03
C GLY A 208 9.48 2.66 4.89
N GLY A 209 8.60 2.81 5.89
CA GLY A 209 8.65 3.92 6.84
C GLY A 209 9.91 3.92 7.69
N MET A 210 10.39 2.74 8.10
CA MET A 210 11.65 2.59 8.84
C MET A 210 12.85 2.92 7.97
N ALA A 211 12.90 2.39 6.75
CA ALA A 211 14.02 2.63 5.82
C ALA A 211 14.20 4.10 5.44
N ARG A 212 13.09 4.86 5.43
CA ARG A 212 13.08 6.29 5.14
C ARG A 212 13.19 7.19 6.39
N GLY A 213 13.26 6.59 7.59
CA GLY A 213 13.44 7.32 8.86
C GLY A 213 12.17 7.99 9.41
N TYR A 214 11.00 7.65 8.92
CA TYR A 214 9.73 8.17 9.44
C TYR A 214 9.30 7.46 10.74
N LEU A 215 9.51 6.16 10.82
CA LEU A 215 9.08 5.32 11.94
C LEU A 215 10.23 4.43 12.44
N THR A 216 10.10 3.95 13.67
CA THR A 216 11.01 2.97 14.28
C THR A 216 10.44 1.54 14.25
N THR A 217 9.18 1.38 13.85
CA THR A 217 8.47 0.11 13.75
C THR A 217 7.85 -0.02 12.34
N PRO A 218 7.57 -1.25 11.86
CA PRO A 218 6.95 -1.43 10.55
C PRO A 218 5.50 -0.96 10.51
N TYR A 219 4.92 -1.00 9.31
CA TYR A 219 3.48 -1.06 9.09
C TYR A 219 3.06 -2.52 8.87
N PRO A 220 1.99 -3.00 9.51
CA PRO A 220 1.37 -2.42 10.70
C PRO A 220 2.25 -2.63 11.94
N THR A 221 1.80 -2.04 13.07
CA THR A 221 2.45 -2.24 14.37
C THR A 221 2.57 -3.72 14.74
N LEU A 222 3.55 -4.07 15.59
CA LEU A 222 3.71 -5.45 16.08
C LEU A 222 2.48 -5.96 16.81
N GLU A 223 1.73 -5.08 17.48
CA GLU A 223 0.46 -5.44 18.13
C GLU A 223 -0.57 -5.92 17.10
N LEU A 224 -0.74 -5.20 16.00
CA LEU A 224 -1.65 -5.58 14.92
C LEU A 224 -1.20 -6.87 14.22
N LEU A 225 0.11 -7.07 14.03
CA LEU A 225 0.65 -8.33 13.48
C LEU A 225 0.37 -9.53 14.38
N CYS A 226 0.51 -9.35 15.71
CA CYS A 226 0.16 -10.40 16.67
C CYS A 226 -1.35 -10.71 16.65
N ALA A 227 -2.19 -9.67 16.64
CA ALA A 227 -3.64 -9.83 16.56
C ALA A 227 -4.06 -10.55 15.27
N TRP A 228 -3.48 -10.20 14.12
CA TRP A 228 -3.76 -10.87 12.85
C TRP A 228 -3.47 -12.37 12.91
N ARG A 229 -2.30 -12.72 13.45
CA ARG A 229 -1.94 -14.14 13.65
C ARG A 229 -2.89 -14.86 14.61
N GLU A 230 -3.37 -14.21 15.66
CA GLU A 230 -4.34 -14.79 16.61
C GLU A 230 -5.70 -15.03 15.96
N LEU A 231 -6.09 -14.21 14.97
CA LEU A 231 -7.27 -14.42 14.14
C LEU A 231 -7.11 -15.59 13.14
N GLY A 232 -5.90 -16.08 12.92
CA GLY A 232 -5.60 -17.19 12.00
C GLY A 232 -5.03 -16.75 10.66
N GLY A 233 -4.54 -15.50 10.56
CA GLY A 233 -3.91 -14.93 9.37
C GLY A 233 -2.41 -15.16 9.31
#